data_5257b6ac4b7323d97f226f46862a0879
#
_entry.id   5257b6ac4b7323d97f226f46862a0879
#
_cell.length_a   1.000
_cell.length_b   1.000
_cell.length_c   1.000
_cell.angle_alpha   90.00
_cell.angle_beta   90.00
_cell.angle_gamma   90.00
#
_symmetry.space_group_name_H-M   'P 1'
#
loop_
_entity.id
_entity.type
_entity.pdbx_description
1 polymer ?
#
loop_
_entity_poly.entity_id
_entity_poly.type
_entity_poly.pdbx_seq_one_letter_code
_entity_poly.pdbx_strand_id
1 'polypeptide(L)'
;MKLITEQLETVNIVTEQKENGKKNYYIEGVFLQGDIQNKNGRLYPRGVLQKEVERYTAEHIDKNRAYGELGHPSGPTINLERVSHMIKELRADGSNFIGKAKVMTETPFGQIVKNLIDEGANLGVSSRGMGSLKENKKGIMEVQDDFFLSTAADIVADPSAPNAFVRGIMEGKEWVWENGNLRELEMYKTAINKSVVRKNTEETSLKIFEHFIKTLRTQKHK
;
A
#
# COMPACT_ATOMS: atom_id res chain seq x y z
N MET A 1 -4.93 -1.60 13.39
CA MET A 1 -4.56 -1.98 12.01
C MET A 1 -3.11 -1.64 11.77
N LYS A 2 -2.38 -2.52 11.08
CA LYS A 2 -0.98 -2.31 10.71
C LYS A 2 -0.90 -2.06 9.21
N LEU A 3 0.04 -1.24 8.76
CA LEU A 3 0.36 -1.10 7.35
C LEU A 3 1.04 -2.39 6.87
N ILE A 4 0.53 -2.97 5.79
CA ILE A 4 1.02 -4.20 5.20
C ILE A 4 1.45 -3.89 3.77
N THR A 5 2.69 -4.20 3.43
CA THR A 5 3.26 -4.03 2.09
C THR A 5 3.81 -5.34 1.58
N GLU A 6 3.65 -5.59 0.30
CA GLU A 6 4.16 -6.76 -0.40
C GLU A 6 4.88 -6.35 -1.68
N GLN A 7 6.04 -6.95 -1.94
CA GLN A 7 6.82 -6.73 -3.16
C GLN A 7 6.79 -7.97 -4.04
N LEU A 8 6.59 -7.76 -5.34
CA LEU A 8 6.63 -8.78 -6.38
C LEU A 8 7.75 -8.46 -7.37
N GLU A 9 8.49 -9.48 -7.75
CA GLU A 9 9.80 -9.32 -8.41
C GLU A 9 9.72 -9.08 -9.91
N THR A 10 8.62 -9.42 -10.57
CA THR A 10 8.58 -9.41 -12.02
C THR A 10 7.34 -8.73 -12.56
N VAL A 11 7.55 -7.62 -13.23
CA VAL A 11 6.51 -6.90 -13.97
C VAL A 11 6.94 -6.82 -15.43
N ASN A 12 6.06 -7.19 -16.34
CA ASN A 12 6.29 -7.02 -17.76
C ASN A 12 5.99 -5.56 -18.15
N ILE A 13 6.88 -4.99 -18.94
CA ILE A 13 6.69 -3.64 -19.48
C ILE A 13 6.11 -3.80 -20.88
N VAL A 14 4.92 -3.24 -21.08
CA VAL A 14 4.22 -3.25 -22.37
C VAL A 14 4.14 -1.83 -22.91
N THR A 15 4.61 -1.62 -24.12
CA THR A 15 4.47 -0.34 -24.82
C THR A 15 3.48 -0.50 -25.96
N GLU A 16 2.42 0.30 -25.99
CA GLU A 16 1.45 0.33 -27.07
C GLU A 16 1.58 1.64 -27.86
N GLN A 17 1.70 1.53 -29.18
CA GLN A 17 1.77 2.69 -30.06
C GLN A 17 0.38 3.14 -30.45
N LYS A 18 0.07 4.43 -30.31
CA LYS A 18 -1.16 5.04 -30.82
C LYS A 18 -1.02 5.39 -32.30
N GLU A 19 -2.14 5.50 -33.00
CA GLU A 19 -2.21 5.93 -34.41
C GLU A 19 -1.51 7.28 -34.67
N ASN A 20 -1.42 8.14 -33.66
CA ASN A 20 -0.71 9.44 -33.74
C ASN A 20 0.79 9.37 -33.43
N GLY A 21 1.38 8.18 -33.35
CA GLY A 21 2.80 7.98 -33.07
C GLY A 21 3.21 8.11 -31.58
N LYS A 22 2.30 8.53 -30.70
CA LYS A 22 2.56 8.56 -29.24
C LYS A 22 2.50 7.15 -28.68
N LYS A 23 3.49 6.78 -27.86
CA LYS A 23 3.52 5.50 -27.15
C LYS A 23 2.77 5.61 -25.83
N ASN A 24 1.91 4.64 -25.53
CA ASN A 24 1.42 4.41 -24.19
C ASN A 24 2.34 3.42 -23.48
N TYR A 25 2.63 3.69 -22.23
CA TYR A 25 3.44 2.82 -21.37
C TYR A 25 2.52 2.14 -20.36
N TYR A 26 2.67 0.84 -20.22
CA TYR A 26 1.97 0.03 -19.24
C TYR A 26 2.98 -0.82 -18.48
N ILE A 27 2.62 -1.19 -17.28
CA ILE A 27 3.24 -2.26 -16.52
C ILE A 27 2.20 -3.35 -16.30
N GLU A 28 2.59 -4.62 -16.47
CA GLU A 28 1.70 -5.77 -16.32
C GLU A 28 2.46 -6.91 -15.63
N GLY A 29 1.78 -7.63 -14.74
CA GLY A 29 2.34 -8.77 -14.04
C GLY A 29 1.52 -9.15 -12.82
N VAL A 30 2.10 -9.97 -11.95
CA VAL A 30 1.49 -10.33 -10.67
C VAL A 30 1.58 -9.14 -9.74
N PHE A 31 0.44 -8.56 -9.32
CA PHE A 31 0.38 -7.47 -8.37
C PHE A 31 0.13 -7.94 -6.94
N LEU A 32 -0.60 -9.06 -6.77
CA LEU A 32 -0.86 -9.68 -5.47
C LEU A 32 -0.76 -11.21 -5.60
N GLN A 33 -0.36 -11.87 -4.52
CA GLN A 33 -0.23 -13.33 -4.48
C GLN A 33 -0.83 -13.87 -3.18
N GLY A 34 -1.77 -14.81 -3.32
CA GLY A 34 -2.44 -15.48 -2.21
C GLY A 34 -1.88 -16.88 -1.92
N ASP A 35 -2.16 -17.39 -0.72
CA ASP A 35 -1.88 -18.75 -0.25
C ASP A 35 -0.40 -19.17 -0.27
N ILE A 36 0.51 -18.23 -0.52
CA ILE A 36 1.96 -18.45 -0.53
C ILE A 36 2.58 -17.50 0.49
N GLN A 37 3.50 -18.01 1.30
CA GLN A 37 4.28 -17.19 2.22
C GLN A 37 5.23 -16.30 1.40
N ASN A 38 5.07 -14.99 1.55
CA ASN A 38 5.92 -14.02 0.87
C ASN A 38 7.30 -13.89 1.57
N LYS A 39 8.22 -13.12 0.97
CA LYS A 39 9.56 -12.87 1.52
C LYS A 39 9.55 -12.16 2.89
N ASN A 40 8.46 -11.47 3.22
CA ASN A 40 8.27 -10.82 4.52
C ASN A 40 7.72 -11.76 5.59
N GLY A 41 7.61 -13.07 5.29
CA GLY A 41 7.10 -14.08 6.21
C GLY A 41 5.59 -14.07 6.40
N ARG A 42 4.84 -13.38 5.51
CA ARG A 42 3.39 -13.24 5.60
C ARG A 42 2.68 -14.12 4.57
N LEU A 43 1.47 -14.54 4.91
CA LEU A 43 0.56 -15.26 4.03
C LEU A 43 -0.74 -14.46 3.91
N TYR A 44 -1.18 -14.25 2.69
CA TYR A 44 -2.47 -13.65 2.38
C TYR A 44 -3.42 -14.78 1.96
N PRO A 45 -4.48 -15.09 2.75
CA PRO A 45 -5.47 -16.04 2.29
C PRO A 45 -6.12 -15.55 0.98
N ARG A 46 -6.21 -16.42 -0.01
CA ARG A 46 -6.78 -16.06 -1.32
C ARG A 46 -8.17 -15.44 -1.21
N GLY A 47 -9.01 -15.93 -0.27
CA GLY A 47 -10.34 -15.39 -0.06
C GLY A 47 -10.34 -13.94 0.43
N VAL A 48 -9.39 -13.56 1.28
CA VAL A 48 -9.20 -12.19 1.76
C VAL A 48 -8.80 -11.29 0.60
N LEU A 49 -7.83 -11.71 -0.22
CA LEU A 49 -7.42 -10.95 -1.40
C LEU A 49 -8.54 -10.84 -2.42
N GLN A 50 -9.29 -11.91 -2.70
CA GLN A 50 -10.38 -11.91 -3.66
C GLN A 50 -11.43 -10.85 -3.30
N LYS A 51 -11.89 -10.85 -2.04
CA LYS A 51 -12.84 -9.86 -1.51
C LYS A 51 -12.34 -8.43 -1.71
N GLU A 52 -11.06 -8.17 -1.38
CA GLU A 52 -10.49 -6.84 -1.48
C GLU A 52 -10.24 -6.41 -2.94
N VAL A 53 -9.87 -7.33 -3.81
CA VAL A 53 -9.73 -7.06 -5.25
C VAL A 53 -11.08 -6.69 -5.87
N GLU A 54 -12.16 -7.38 -5.52
CA GLU A 54 -13.51 -7.06 -5.97
C GLU A 54 -13.95 -5.68 -5.50
N ARG A 55 -13.76 -5.37 -4.20
CA ARG A 55 -14.03 -4.04 -3.66
C ARG A 55 -13.20 -2.96 -4.36
N TYR A 56 -11.88 -3.18 -4.45
CA TYR A 56 -10.94 -2.22 -5.05
C TYR A 56 -11.25 -1.96 -6.52
N THR A 57 -11.65 -2.99 -7.26
CA THR A 57 -12.08 -2.86 -8.65
C THR A 57 -13.31 -1.97 -8.76
N ALA A 58 -14.38 -2.29 -8.02
CA ALA A 58 -15.63 -1.53 -8.07
C ALA A 58 -15.49 -0.08 -7.56
N GLU A 59 -14.67 0.15 -6.52
CA GLU A 59 -14.54 1.46 -5.90
C GLU A 59 -13.48 2.35 -6.54
N HIS A 60 -12.44 1.77 -7.16
CA HIS A 60 -11.30 2.52 -7.66
C HIS A 60 -11.04 2.31 -9.16
N ILE A 61 -10.91 1.07 -9.63
CA ILE A 61 -10.55 0.79 -11.03
C ILE A 61 -11.67 1.24 -11.97
N ASP A 62 -12.91 0.78 -11.74
CA ASP A 62 -14.07 1.11 -12.57
C ASP A 62 -14.38 2.61 -12.59
N LYS A 63 -13.97 3.31 -11.54
CA LYS A 63 -14.15 4.77 -11.41
C LYS A 63 -12.91 5.56 -11.86
N ASN A 64 -11.91 4.92 -12.48
CA ASN A 64 -10.67 5.56 -12.95
C ASN A 64 -9.92 6.36 -11.88
N ARG A 65 -9.89 5.87 -10.64
CA ARG A 65 -9.18 6.49 -9.52
C ARG A 65 -8.27 5.51 -8.74
N ALA A 66 -7.89 4.40 -9.37
CA ALA A 66 -6.96 3.42 -8.83
C ALA A 66 -5.51 3.88 -9.09
N TYR A 67 -5.04 4.85 -8.30
CA TYR A 67 -3.71 5.43 -8.46
C TYR A 67 -2.64 4.60 -7.75
N GLY A 68 -1.41 4.63 -8.30
CA GLY A 68 -0.21 4.16 -7.66
C GLY A 68 0.90 5.20 -7.74
N GLU A 69 1.85 5.11 -6.84
CA GLU A 69 2.93 6.06 -6.66
C GLU A 69 4.28 5.49 -7.09
N LEU A 70 5.24 6.36 -7.37
CA LEU A 70 6.64 5.98 -7.53
C LEU A 70 7.32 5.97 -6.15
N GLY A 71 7.81 4.81 -5.77
CA GLY A 71 8.35 4.54 -4.44
C GLY A 71 7.25 4.31 -3.39
N HIS A 72 7.63 3.78 -2.23
CA HIS A 72 6.72 3.63 -1.10
C HIS A 72 6.66 4.91 -0.28
N PRO A 73 5.48 5.56 -0.16
CA PRO A 73 5.29 6.65 0.77
C PRO A 73 5.23 6.15 2.22
N SER A 74 5.37 7.08 3.15
CA SER A 74 5.34 6.79 4.59
C SER A 74 3.95 6.48 5.15
N GLY A 75 2.90 6.42 4.32
CA GLY A 75 1.52 6.21 4.77
C GLY A 75 0.66 5.43 3.79
N PRO A 76 -0.53 5.00 4.22
CA PRO A 76 -1.46 4.24 3.39
C PRO A 76 -2.25 5.12 2.42
N THR A 77 -2.24 6.44 2.60
CA THR A 77 -2.97 7.39 1.77
C THR A 77 -2.20 7.70 0.49
N ILE A 78 -2.91 7.80 -0.63
CA ILE A 78 -2.31 8.21 -1.91
C ILE A 78 -1.97 9.70 -1.87
N ASN A 79 -0.72 10.04 -2.19
CA ASN A 79 -0.30 11.41 -2.44
C ASN A 79 -0.37 11.70 -3.95
N LEU A 80 -1.35 12.53 -4.36
CA LEU A 80 -1.57 12.84 -5.77
C LEU A 80 -0.37 13.50 -6.45
N GLU A 81 0.50 14.20 -5.72
CA GLU A 81 1.72 14.77 -6.27
C GLU A 81 2.72 13.70 -6.74
N ARG A 82 2.68 12.51 -6.12
CA ARG A 82 3.58 11.39 -6.40
C ARG A 82 3.01 10.34 -7.35
N VAL A 83 1.78 10.52 -7.81
CA VAL A 83 1.11 9.57 -8.71
C VAL A 83 1.91 9.44 -9.99
N SER A 84 2.29 8.21 -10.32
CA SER A 84 3.06 7.85 -11.50
C SER A 84 2.28 6.97 -12.48
N HIS A 85 1.26 6.26 -12.01
CA HIS A 85 0.47 5.35 -12.85
C HIS A 85 -0.94 5.17 -12.31
N MET A 86 -1.80 4.59 -13.15
CA MET A 86 -3.17 4.25 -12.82
C MET A 86 -3.44 2.80 -13.17
N ILE A 87 -3.89 2.03 -12.19
CA ILE A 87 -4.25 0.62 -12.36
C ILE A 87 -5.53 0.56 -13.19
N LYS A 88 -5.51 -0.23 -14.26
CA LYS A 88 -6.61 -0.37 -15.22
C LYS A 88 -7.29 -1.72 -15.14
N GLU A 89 -6.58 -2.72 -14.68
CA GLU A 89 -7.09 -4.08 -14.55
C GLU A 89 -6.45 -4.77 -13.36
N LEU A 90 -7.23 -5.57 -12.67
CA LEU A 90 -6.77 -6.46 -11.62
C LEU A 90 -7.68 -7.68 -11.61
N ARG A 91 -7.18 -8.83 -12.06
CA ARG A 91 -7.94 -10.06 -12.21
C ARG A 91 -7.29 -11.24 -11.52
N ALA A 92 -8.10 -12.16 -11.02
CA ALA A 92 -7.62 -13.38 -10.42
C ALA A 92 -7.08 -14.36 -11.48
N ASP A 93 -5.97 -15.02 -11.16
CA ASP A 93 -5.38 -16.09 -11.93
C ASP A 93 -4.78 -17.13 -10.95
N GLY A 94 -5.55 -18.16 -10.62
CA GLY A 94 -5.21 -19.11 -9.56
C GLY A 94 -5.07 -18.42 -8.20
N SER A 95 -3.90 -18.55 -7.58
CA SER A 95 -3.54 -17.84 -6.34
C SER A 95 -2.98 -16.43 -6.58
N ASN A 96 -2.72 -16.08 -7.84
CA ASN A 96 -2.20 -14.77 -8.20
C ASN A 96 -3.33 -13.82 -8.59
N PHE A 97 -3.03 -12.52 -8.53
CA PHE A 97 -3.86 -11.47 -9.09
C PHE A 97 -3.00 -10.66 -10.06
N ILE A 98 -3.33 -10.82 -11.33
CA ILE A 98 -2.62 -10.15 -12.43
C ILE A 98 -3.18 -8.75 -12.58
N GLY A 99 -2.30 -7.76 -12.56
CA GLY A 99 -2.66 -6.37 -12.76
C GLY A 99 -2.04 -5.78 -14.02
N LYS A 100 -2.73 -4.81 -14.59
CA LYS A 100 -2.23 -3.93 -15.66
C LYS A 100 -2.41 -2.48 -15.23
N ALA A 101 -1.36 -1.68 -15.31
CA ALA A 101 -1.41 -0.26 -14.96
C ALA A 101 -0.82 0.60 -16.07
N LYS A 102 -1.47 1.71 -16.36
CA LYS A 102 -1.02 2.70 -17.34
C LYS A 102 -0.11 3.72 -16.65
N VAL A 103 1.10 3.89 -17.17
CA VAL A 103 2.00 4.96 -16.74
C VAL A 103 1.46 6.31 -17.19
N MET A 104 1.35 7.26 -16.27
CA MET A 104 0.82 8.59 -16.50
C MET A 104 1.96 9.52 -16.94
N THR A 105 2.39 9.38 -18.19
CA THR A 105 3.61 10.03 -18.74
C THR A 105 3.58 11.56 -18.74
N GLU A 106 2.43 12.17 -18.53
CA GLU A 106 2.27 13.63 -18.44
C GLU A 106 2.34 14.14 -16.98
N THR A 107 2.47 13.25 -15.98
CA THR A 107 2.74 13.63 -14.59
C THR A 107 4.25 13.59 -14.30
N PRO A 108 4.77 14.41 -13.36
CA PRO A 108 6.20 14.43 -13.04
C PRO A 108 6.77 13.05 -12.71
N PHE A 109 6.10 12.30 -11.84
CA PHE A 109 6.56 10.95 -11.43
C PHE A 109 6.33 9.89 -12.51
N GLY A 110 5.27 10.01 -13.31
CA GLY A 110 5.06 9.17 -14.47
C GLY A 110 6.10 9.39 -15.57
N GLN A 111 6.57 10.62 -15.75
CA GLN A 111 7.68 10.92 -16.66
C GLN A 111 8.99 10.26 -16.20
N ILE A 112 9.27 10.24 -14.89
CA ILE A 112 10.42 9.53 -14.34
C ILE A 112 10.31 8.03 -14.65
N VAL A 113 9.14 7.41 -14.38
CA VAL A 113 8.91 5.99 -14.69
C VAL A 113 9.11 5.71 -16.18
N LYS A 114 8.54 6.54 -17.06
CA LYS A 114 8.72 6.42 -18.50
C LYS A 114 10.21 6.44 -18.87
N ASN A 115 10.98 7.39 -18.37
CA ASN A 115 12.39 7.52 -18.68
C ASN A 115 13.20 6.30 -18.18
N LEU A 116 12.88 5.80 -16.97
CA LEU A 116 13.50 4.58 -16.45
C LEU A 116 13.21 3.37 -17.35
N ILE A 117 11.97 3.25 -17.86
CA ILE A 117 11.59 2.19 -18.81
C ILE A 117 12.37 2.33 -20.12
N ASP A 118 12.46 3.55 -20.67
CA ASP A 118 13.19 3.80 -21.93
C ASP A 118 14.69 3.50 -21.80
N GLU A 119 15.28 3.68 -20.62
CA GLU A 119 16.67 3.30 -20.30
C GLU A 119 16.83 1.81 -19.96
N GLY A 120 15.75 1.02 -20.02
CA GLY A 120 15.79 -0.42 -19.78
C GLY A 120 15.84 -0.84 -18.32
N ALA A 121 15.43 0.04 -17.39
CA ALA A 121 15.36 -0.29 -15.97
C ALA A 121 14.29 -1.36 -15.69
N ASN A 122 14.64 -2.36 -14.89
CA ASN A 122 13.67 -3.30 -14.33
C ASN A 122 13.00 -2.66 -13.13
N LEU A 123 11.68 -2.58 -13.18
CA LEU A 123 10.87 -2.00 -12.11
C LEU A 123 10.03 -3.09 -11.47
N GLY A 124 9.97 -3.09 -10.15
CA GLY A 124 9.07 -3.92 -9.38
C GLY A 124 7.77 -3.21 -9.03
N VAL A 125 6.82 -3.96 -8.47
CA VAL A 125 5.62 -3.40 -7.87
C VAL A 125 5.43 -3.92 -6.45
N SER A 126 4.78 -3.12 -5.63
CA SER A 126 4.47 -3.46 -4.25
C SER A 126 3.09 -2.94 -3.89
N SER A 127 2.25 -3.82 -3.34
CA SER A 127 0.93 -3.40 -2.83
C SER A 127 1.03 -2.72 -1.47
N ARG A 128 0.10 -1.83 -1.18
CA ARG A 128 -0.10 -1.23 0.16
C ARG A 128 -1.51 -1.49 0.65
N GLY A 129 -1.61 -1.88 1.90
CA GLY A 129 -2.87 -2.09 2.56
C GLY A 129 -2.75 -1.94 4.07
N MET A 130 -3.86 -2.11 4.74
CA MET A 130 -3.94 -2.14 6.19
C MET A 130 -4.71 -3.37 6.63
N GLY A 131 -4.36 -3.92 7.76
CA GLY A 131 -5.05 -5.07 8.30
C GLY A 131 -4.41 -5.58 9.58
N SER A 132 -5.02 -6.61 10.14
CA SER A 132 -4.48 -7.35 11.28
C SER A 132 -3.67 -8.56 10.80
N LEU A 133 -2.68 -8.92 11.58
CA LEU A 133 -1.87 -10.12 11.38
C LEU A 133 -2.08 -11.05 12.56
N LYS A 134 -2.25 -12.34 12.29
CA LYS A 134 -2.34 -13.39 13.30
C LYS A 134 -1.42 -14.55 12.93
N GLU A 135 -0.70 -15.04 13.90
CA GLU A 135 0.12 -16.24 13.70
C GLU A 135 -0.77 -17.47 13.53
N ASN A 136 -0.56 -18.22 12.47
CA ASN A 136 -1.27 -19.47 12.23
C ASN A 136 -0.56 -20.66 12.93
N LYS A 137 -1.16 -21.86 12.85
CA LYS A 137 -0.64 -23.09 13.49
C LYS A 137 0.76 -23.50 13.00
N LYS A 138 1.26 -22.93 11.91
CA LYS A 138 2.59 -23.19 11.34
C LYS A 138 3.61 -22.10 11.69
N GLY A 139 3.25 -21.13 12.55
CA GLY A 139 4.12 -20.02 12.89
C GLY A 139 4.22 -18.92 11.82
N ILE A 140 3.32 -18.93 10.82
CA ILE A 140 3.30 -17.97 9.73
C ILE A 140 2.33 -16.84 10.07
N MET A 141 2.74 -15.58 9.86
CA MET A 141 1.88 -14.44 10.03
C MET A 141 0.85 -14.34 8.90
N GLU A 142 -0.42 -14.57 9.22
CA GLU A 142 -1.53 -14.60 8.29
C GLU A 142 -2.34 -13.31 8.35
N VAL A 143 -2.60 -12.70 7.19
CA VAL A 143 -3.42 -11.50 7.03
C VAL A 143 -4.88 -11.85 7.27
N GLN A 144 -5.56 -11.04 8.08
CA GLN A 144 -6.92 -11.32 8.51
C GLN A 144 -7.97 -10.64 7.60
N ASP A 145 -9.25 -10.98 7.82
CA ASP A 145 -10.40 -10.51 7.03
C ASP A 145 -10.66 -8.99 7.09
N ASP A 146 -10.00 -8.29 8.01
CA ASP A 146 -10.03 -6.84 8.10
C ASP A 146 -9.01 -6.15 7.15
N PHE A 147 -8.38 -6.92 6.27
CA PHE A 147 -7.47 -6.37 5.28
C PHE A 147 -8.19 -5.38 4.37
N PHE A 148 -7.58 -4.22 4.18
CA PHE A 148 -8.05 -3.15 3.31
C PHE A 148 -6.94 -2.75 2.34
N LEU A 149 -7.14 -2.95 1.05
CA LEU A 149 -6.19 -2.61 0.00
C LEU A 149 -6.27 -1.11 -0.32
N SER A 150 -5.20 -0.38 -0.06
CA SER A 150 -5.10 1.05 -0.36
C SER A 150 -4.64 1.30 -1.79
N THR A 151 -3.65 0.54 -2.26
CA THR A 151 -3.26 0.46 -3.67
C THR A 151 -2.76 -0.93 -4.01
N ALA A 152 -3.13 -1.41 -5.19
CA ALA A 152 -2.71 -2.73 -5.66
C ALA A 152 -1.25 -2.74 -6.12
N ALA A 153 -0.69 -1.61 -6.50
CA ALA A 153 0.71 -1.49 -6.90
C ALA A 153 1.23 -0.07 -6.73
N ASP A 154 2.38 0.09 -6.07
CA ASP A 154 3.31 1.19 -6.23
C ASP A 154 4.50 0.71 -7.04
N ILE A 155 5.09 1.56 -7.88
CA ILE A 155 6.31 1.21 -8.61
C ILE A 155 7.50 1.42 -7.69
N VAL A 156 8.32 0.38 -7.54
CA VAL A 156 9.50 0.37 -6.68
C VAL A 156 10.74 -0.03 -7.46
N ALA A 157 11.93 0.33 -6.97
CA ALA A 157 13.19 -0.18 -7.52
C ALA A 157 13.28 -1.69 -7.31
N ASP A 158 14.05 -2.36 -8.18
CA ASP A 158 14.23 -3.81 -8.16
C ASP A 158 14.54 -4.34 -6.75
N PRO A 159 13.74 -5.27 -6.24
CA PRO A 159 13.92 -5.90 -4.94
C PRO A 159 15.16 -6.79 -4.81
N SER A 160 16.04 -6.87 -5.82
CA SER A 160 17.36 -7.51 -5.68
C SER A 160 18.28 -6.77 -4.70
N ALA A 161 17.94 -5.54 -4.30
CA ALA A 161 18.51 -4.82 -3.15
C ALA A 161 17.63 -5.03 -1.90
N PRO A 162 17.72 -6.16 -1.22
CA PRO A 162 16.56 -6.80 -0.59
C PRO A 162 16.14 -6.27 0.75
N ASN A 163 16.84 -5.43 1.42
CA ASN A 163 16.58 -5.24 2.83
C ASN A 163 16.61 -3.78 3.31
N ALA A 164 16.98 -2.83 2.45
CA ALA A 164 17.26 -1.49 2.93
C ALA A 164 16.02 -0.58 2.98
N PHE A 165 15.00 -0.78 2.13
CA PHE A 165 13.87 0.13 2.04
C PHE A 165 12.57 -0.33 2.73
N VAL A 166 12.30 -1.62 2.81
CA VAL A 166 11.00 -2.13 3.29
C VAL A 166 11.00 -2.47 4.76
N ARG A 167 12.14 -2.81 5.36
CA ARG A 167 12.20 -3.22 6.77
C ARG A 167 12.19 -2.07 7.79
N GLY A 168 12.55 -0.87 7.38
CA GLY A 168 12.86 0.19 8.36
C GLY A 168 11.75 1.19 8.62
N ILE A 169 10.83 1.44 7.71
CA ILE A 169 9.98 2.63 7.79
C ILE A 169 8.49 2.33 7.99
N MET A 170 7.99 1.19 7.52
CA MET A 170 6.55 0.92 7.51
C MET A 170 6.08 -0.33 8.25
N GLU A 171 6.93 -1.32 8.46
CA GLU A 171 6.57 -2.52 9.21
C GLU A 171 6.49 -2.23 10.72
N GLY A 172 5.33 -2.41 11.28
CA GLY A 172 5.10 -2.24 12.73
C GLY A 172 4.40 -0.96 13.13
N LYS A 173 4.08 -0.08 12.20
CA LYS A 173 3.26 1.11 12.49
C LYS A 173 1.78 0.77 12.58
N GLU A 174 1.14 1.28 13.62
CA GLU A 174 -0.30 1.17 13.81
C GLU A 174 -0.98 2.47 13.42
N TRP A 175 -2.11 2.38 12.71
CA TRP A 175 -2.86 3.51 12.19
C TRP A 175 -4.24 3.58 12.78
N VAL A 176 -4.75 4.79 12.97
CA VAL A 176 -6.08 5.06 13.51
C VAL A 176 -6.82 6.02 12.57
N TRP A 177 -8.09 5.74 12.28
CA TRP A 177 -8.98 6.67 11.61
C TRP A 177 -9.34 7.82 12.56
N GLU A 178 -9.09 9.03 12.12
CA GLU A 178 -9.50 10.23 12.84
C GLU A 178 -10.08 11.25 11.85
N ASN A 179 -11.37 11.55 11.96
CA ASN A 179 -12.07 12.56 11.13
C ASN A 179 -11.84 12.37 9.62
N GLY A 180 -11.90 11.12 9.13
CA GLY A 180 -11.69 10.82 7.71
C GLY A 180 -10.23 10.72 7.28
N ASN A 181 -9.28 10.89 8.20
CA ASN A 181 -7.85 10.78 7.94
C ASN A 181 -7.23 9.64 8.74
N LEU A 182 -6.23 8.98 8.15
CA LEU A 182 -5.40 8.00 8.83
C LEU A 182 -4.24 8.69 9.53
N ARG A 183 -4.10 8.45 10.85
CA ARG A 183 -2.98 8.95 11.64
C ARG A 183 -2.19 7.80 12.26
N GLU A 184 -0.89 7.95 12.28
CA GLU A 184 0.03 6.97 12.85
C GLU A 184 -0.09 6.95 14.37
N LEU A 185 -0.25 5.77 14.97
CA LEU A 185 -0.38 5.59 16.42
C LEU A 185 0.84 6.10 17.19
N GLU A 186 2.02 6.02 16.62
CA GLU A 186 3.25 6.55 17.23
C GLU A 186 3.25 8.06 17.43
N MET A 187 2.50 8.81 16.62
CA MET A 187 2.34 10.25 16.82
C MET A 187 1.65 10.54 18.15
N TYR A 188 0.65 9.73 18.53
CA TYR A 188 -0.02 9.85 19.83
C TYR A 188 0.90 9.47 20.98
N LYS A 189 1.66 8.37 20.85
CA LYS A 189 2.65 7.95 21.85
C LYS A 189 3.73 9.04 22.05
N THR A 190 4.21 9.60 20.95
CA THR A 190 5.22 10.68 20.99
C THR A 190 4.67 11.96 21.60
N ALA A 191 3.40 12.32 21.31
CA ALA A 191 2.74 13.48 21.89
C ALA A 191 2.55 13.30 23.40
N ILE A 192 2.12 12.11 23.85
CA ILE A 192 2.00 11.78 25.27
C ILE A 192 3.36 11.87 25.98
N ASN A 193 4.40 11.22 25.42
CA ASN A 193 5.73 11.25 26.00
C ASN A 193 6.31 12.68 26.09
N LYS A 194 6.13 13.50 25.06
CA LYS A 194 6.56 14.90 25.08
C LYS A 194 5.82 15.73 26.14
N SER A 195 4.54 15.45 26.40
CA SER A 195 3.76 16.14 27.43
C SER A 195 4.27 15.78 28.82
N VAL A 196 4.64 14.52 29.06
CA VAL A 196 5.21 14.03 30.31
C VAL A 196 6.59 14.66 30.57
N VAL A 197 7.47 14.66 29.56
CA VAL A 197 8.84 15.21 29.71
C VAL A 197 8.85 16.72 29.95
N ARG A 198 7.86 17.46 29.40
CA ARG A 198 7.77 18.93 29.60
C ARG A 198 7.11 19.35 30.90
N LYS A 199 6.82 18.44 31.85
CA LYS A 199 6.05 18.71 33.07
C LYS A 199 4.74 19.49 32.82
N ASN A 200 4.23 19.39 31.61
CA ASN A 200 2.88 19.85 31.32
C ASN A 200 1.91 18.91 32.01
N THR A 201 1.15 19.46 32.87
CA THR A 201 0.22 18.85 33.84
C THR A 201 -0.39 17.51 33.36
N GLU A 202 -0.59 16.59 34.32
CA GLU A 202 -1.37 15.34 34.15
C GLU A 202 -2.61 15.52 33.27
N GLU A 203 -3.24 16.70 33.38
CA GLU A 203 -4.40 17.11 32.60
C GLU A 203 -4.19 17.12 31.08
N THR A 204 -3.02 17.53 30.57
CA THR A 204 -2.73 17.52 29.11
C THR A 204 -2.50 16.09 28.60
N SER A 205 -1.81 15.27 29.38
CA SER A 205 -1.60 13.84 29.04
C SER A 205 -2.93 13.08 29.08
N LEU A 206 -3.78 13.38 30.07
CA LEU A 206 -5.11 12.79 30.21
C LEU A 206 -6.01 13.16 29.03
N LYS A 207 -6.05 14.42 28.62
CA LYS A 207 -6.83 14.88 27.45
C LYS A 207 -6.38 14.20 26.14
N ILE A 208 -5.08 14.03 25.92
CA ILE A 208 -4.55 13.31 24.76
C ILE A 208 -4.97 11.83 24.79
N PHE A 209 -4.88 11.22 25.97
CA PHE A 209 -5.27 9.83 26.18
C PHE A 209 -6.79 9.62 26.04
N GLU A 210 -7.60 10.48 26.61
CA GLU A 210 -9.05 10.44 26.45
C GLU A 210 -9.48 10.60 25.00
N HIS A 211 -8.85 11.52 24.26
CA HIS A 211 -9.09 11.70 22.83
C HIS A 211 -8.75 10.43 22.05
N PHE A 212 -7.61 9.82 22.33
CA PHE A 212 -7.20 8.56 21.74
C PHE A 212 -8.19 7.42 22.01
N ILE A 213 -8.61 7.24 23.27
CA ILE A 213 -9.60 6.21 23.63
C ILE A 213 -10.95 6.45 22.96
N LYS A 214 -11.38 7.71 22.86
CA LYS A 214 -12.63 8.07 22.17
C LYS A 214 -12.56 7.71 20.69
N THR A 215 -11.43 7.96 20.04
CA THR A 215 -11.18 7.60 18.61
C THR A 215 -11.22 6.08 18.41
N LEU A 216 -10.63 5.30 19.32
CA LEU A 216 -10.67 3.83 19.25
C LEU A 216 -12.10 3.26 19.46
N ARG A 217 -12.90 3.87 20.33
CA ARG A 217 -14.28 3.42 20.61
C ARG A 217 -15.20 3.64 19.42
N THR A 218 -15.02 4.74 18.68
CA THR A 218 -15.81 5.00 17.47
C THR A 218 -15.52 4.04 16.32
N GLN A 219 -14.41 3.31 16.38
CA GLN A 219 -14.07 2.28 15.40
C GLN A 219 -14.73 0.91 15.65
N LYS A 220 -15.14 0.62 16.90
CA LYS A 220 -15.79 -0.66 17.25
C LYS A 220 -17.26 -0.75 16.84
N HIS A 221 -17.87 0.33 16.39
CA HIS A 221 -19.30 0.41 16.08
C HIS A 221 -19.59 0.74 14.60
N LYS A 222 -18.62 0.55 13.72
CA LYS A 222 -18.76 0.51 12.28
C LYS A 222 -18.19 -0.81 11.77
#